data_7f2f088f12e062ca396a63586358bca0
#
_entry.id   7f2f088f12e062ca396a63586358bca0
#
_cell.length_a   1.000
_cell.length_b   1.000
_cell.length_c   1.000
_cell.angle_alpha   90.00
_cell.angle_beta   90.00
_cell.angle_gamma   90.00
#
_symmetry.space_group_name_H-M   'P 1'
#
loop_
_entity.id
_entity.type
_entity.pdbx_description
1 polymer ?
#
loop_
_entity_poly.entity_id
_entity_poly.type
_entity_poly.pdbx_seq_one_letter_code
_entity_poly.pdbx_strand_id
1 'polypeptide(L)'
;MRLDARAWRILAALFTVALGIWSQMPSRAMAAENWDLYVYNPVATVAAVKGINTIIEQIEKETNGELKVRLHLGGSLPINTTNITQAVSDDVVQMGDDGYFLGNVPIGGILRLPMLIRSRDEYVKAAAIVDPYLEAAFGKKGLVVLGQYLYPYQVAYSRNKLTSLADFKGQKIRVTSPEQGEFIKRLGGVPVTLGAPEVPSALDRGVVDGVLTANTGGGNTWKDLLKYNYRIGINYFNSVVIANKDRFAKLSPETQDKVRKIVKDNMPLITSAMESEEDNLTGKFAEGGMTITQPTTQDEDAAVKIVAAYWDEWAKSKGPDATAAVKQVRAALGR
;
A
#
# COMPACT_ATOMS: atom_id res chain seq x y z
N MET A 1 56.13 -52.54 33.46
CA MET A 1 54.73 -52.91 33.53
C MET A 1 54.07 -52.59 32.16
N ARG A 2 53.87 -53.66 31.36
CA ARG A 2 53.32 -53.51 29.98
C ARG A 2 51.84 -53.50 30.06
N LEU A 3 51.24 -52.37 29.67
CA LEU A 3 49.79 -52.21 29.57
C LEU A 3 49.32 -52.93 28.28
N ASP A 4 48.33 -53.77 28.46
CA ASP A 4 47.81 -54.73 27.51
C ASP A 4 47.08 -54.02 26.35
N ALA A 5 47.43 -54.36 25.10
CA ALA A 5 46.87 -53.75 23.89
C ALA A 5 45.33 -53.90 23.72
N ARG A 6 44.70 -54.72 24.58
CA ARG A 6 43.24 -54.87 24.61
C ARG A 6 42.50 -53.73 25.28
N ALA A 7 43.14 -53.02 26.26
CA ALA A 7 42.55 -51.90 26.96
C ALA A 7 42.40 -50.63 26.06
N TRP A 8 43.28 -50.46 25.09
CA TRP A 8 43.27 -49.34 24.14
C TRP A 8 42.15 -49.45 23.07
N ARG A 9 41.80 -50.71 22.71
CA ARG A 9 40.73 -50.95 21.72
C ARG A 9 39.31 -50.68 22.29
N ILE A 10 39.10 -50.85 23.58
CA ILE A 10 37.82 -50.60 24.24
C ILE A 10 37.62 -49.09 24.50
N LEU A 11 38.69 -48.35 24.84
CA LEU A 11 38.64 -46.89 24.99
C LEU A 11 38.42 -46.12 23.65
N ALA A 12 39.00 -46.64 22.54
CA ALA A 12 38.80 -46.05 21.23
C ALA A 12 37.37 -46.29 20.68
N ALA A 13 36.72 -47.41 21.02
CA ALA A 13 35.37 -47.72 20.60
C ALA A 13 34.30 -46.90 21.38
N LEU A 14 34.57 -46.52 22.63
CA LEU A 14 33.65 -45.68 23.42
C LEU A 14 33.74 -44.20 23.05
N PHE A 15 34.89 -43.74 22.52
CA PHE A 15 35.04 -42.33 22.06
C PHE A 15 34.41 -42.08 20.69
N THR A 16 34.31 -43.08 19.82
CA THR A 16 33.65 -42.97 18.50
C THR A 16 32.11 -43.01 18.58
N VAL A 17 31.54 -43.62 19.61
CA VAL A 17 30.09 -43.62 19.82
C VAL A 17 29.59 -42.31 20.44
N ALA A 18 30.43 -41.61 21.24
CA ALA A 18 30.06 -40.32 21.84
C ALA A 18 30.08 -39.15 20.85
N LEU A 19 30.81 -39.21 19.73
CA LEU A 19 30.84 -38.17 18.69
C LEU A 19 29.66 -38.26 17.68
N GLY A 20 28.95 -39.39 17.65
CA GLY A 20 27.84 -39.65 16.72
C GLY A 20 26.47 -39.17 17.22
N ILE A 21 26.34 -38.78 18.49
CA ILE A 21 25.05 -38.46 19.11
C ILE A 21 24.81 -36.94 19.17
N TRP A 22 25.78 -36.10 18.84
CA TRP A 22 25.66 -34.64 18.89
C TRP A 22 25.16 -34.01 17.60
N SER A 23 24.86 -34.76 16.54
CA SER A 23 24.41 -34.21 15.25
C SER A 23 22.91 -34.34 14.97
N GLN A 24 22.10 -34.76 15.95
CA GLN A 24 20.66 -34.80 15.84
C GLN A 24 20.00 -34.10 17.06
N MET A 25 20.31 -32.83 17.33
CA MET A 25 19.36 -32.04 18.02
C MET A 25 18.19 -31.84 17.04
N PRO A 26 16.97 -32.33 17.37
CA PRO A 26 15.82 -32.03 16.55
C PRO A 26 15.72 -30.50 16.52
N SER A 27 15.79 -29.93 15.32
CA SER A 27 15.36 -28.54 15.11
C SER A 27 14.04 -28.42 15.85
N ARG A 28 14.00 -27.63 16.91
CA ARG A 28 12.81 -27.41 17.71
C ARG A 28 11.81 -26.80 16.73
N ALA A 29 10.90 -27.63 16.23
CA ALA A 29 9.82 -27.14 15.38
C ALA A 29 9.13 -26.04 16.18
N MET A 30 9.34 -24.80 15.79
CA MET A 30 8.60 -23.68 16.37
C MET A 30 7.13 -23.94 16.08
N ALA A 31 6.29 -23.72 17.08
CA ALA A 31 4.84 -23.82 16.88
C ALA A 31 4.44 -22.87 15.74
N ALA A 32 3.61 -23.35 14.84
CA ALA A 32 3.14 -22.56 13.71
C ALA A 32 2.44 -21.28 14.23
N GLU A 33 2.89 -20.13 13.75
CA GLU A 33 2.22 -18.85 14.00
C GLU A 33 1.06 -18.69 13.03
N ASN A 34 -0.11 -18.28 13.55
CA ASN A 34 -1.28 -17.98 12.75
C ASN A 34 -1.57 -16.49 12.83
N TRP A 35 -1.51 -15.83 11.69
CA TRP A 35 -1.72 -14.39 11.57
C TRP A 35 -2.95 -14.07 10.74
N ASP A 36 -3.57 -12.95 11.05
CA ASP A 36 -4.61 -12.33 10.25
C ASP A 36 -4.02 -11.15 9.48
N LEU A 37 -4.27 -11.09 8.17
CA LEU A 37 -3.94 -9.99 7.30
C LEU A 37 -5.22 -9.31 6.83
N TYR A 38 -5.40 -8.03 7.16
CA TYR A 38 -6.55 -7.25 6.70
C TYR A 38 -6.15 -6.32 5.55
N VAL A 39 -6.85 -6.43 4.43
CA VAL A 39 -6.69 -5.51 3.29
C VAL A 39 -7.82 -4.50 3.26
N TYR A 40 -7.53 -3.25 2.88
CA TYR A 40 -8.57 -2.22 2.80
C TYR A 40 -9.58 -2.45 1.67
N ASN A 41 -9.21 -3.23 0.63
CA ASN A 41 -10.03 -3.46 -0.56
C ASN A 41 -11.05 -4.59 -0.31
N PRO A 42 -12.37 -4.37 -0.62
CA PRO A 42 -13.40 -5.38 -0.42
C PRO A 42 -13.51 -6.39 -1.57
N VAL A 43 -12.78 -6.23 -2.68
CA VAL A 43 -12.97 -6.99 -3.92
C VAL A 43 -11.77 -7.91 -4.17
N ALA A 44 -11.99 -9.22 -4.02
CA ALA A 44 -10.95 -10.24 -4.16
C ALA A 44 -10.34 -10.33 -5.58
N THR A 45 -11.05 -9.89 -6.61
CA THR A 45 -10.63 -9.99 -8.01
C THR A 45 -9.72 -8.86 -8.47
N VAL A 46 -9.55 -7.80 -7.70
CA VAL A 46 -8.61 -6.70 -8.00
C VAL A 46 -7.17 -7.23 -7.97
N ALA A 47 -6.36 -6.83 -8.94
CA ALA A 47 -4.98 -7.32 -9.08
C ALA A 47 -4.14 -7.16 -7.80
N ALA A 48 -4.32 -6.06 -7.06
CA ALA A 48 -3.65 -5.86 -5.77
C ALA A 48 -4.00 -6.95 -4.75
N VAL A 49 -5.29 -7.30 -4.60
CA VAL A 49 -5.73 -8.34 -3.65
C VAL A 49 -5.25 -9.72 -4.08
N LYS A 50 -5.28 -10.02 -5.39
CA LYS A 50 -4.70 -11.26 -5.94
C LYS A 50 -3.20 -11.36 -5.61
N GLY A 51 -2.46 -10.27 -5.78
CA GLY A 51 -1.04 -10.22 -5.44
C GLY A 51 -0.76 -10.43 -3.95
N ILE A 52 -1.57 -9.85 -3.07
CA ILE A 52 -1.48 -10.12 -1.62
C ILE A 52 -1.76 -11.60 -1.32
N ASN A 53 -2.76 -12.20 -1.98
CA ASN A 53 -3.03 -13.64 -1.81
C ASN A 53 -1.85 -14.50 -2.26
N THR A 54 -1.21 -14.16 -3.39
CA THR A 54 0.04 -14.83 -3.85
C THR A 54 1.15 -14.73 -2.81
N ILE A 55 1.31 -13.56 -2.17
CA ILE A 55 2.28 -13.38 -1.07
C ILE A 55 1.97 -14.33 0.08
N ILE A 56 0.71 -14.45 0.49
CA ILE A 56 0.27 -15.34 1.56
C ILE A 56 0.61 -16.80 1.24
N GLU A 57 0.29 -17.26 0.02
CA GLU A 57 0.58 -18.62 -0.45
C GLU A 57 2.09 -18.90 -0.47
N GLN A 58 2.91 -17.94 -0.91
CA GLN A 58 4.37 -18.06 -0.90
C GLN A 58 4.92 -18.08 0.53
N ILE A 59 4.41 -17.25 1.43
CA ILE A 59 4.81 -17.25 2.85
C ILE A 59 4.55 -18.63 3.47
N GLU A 60 3.35 -19.18 3.34
CA GLU A 60 3.02 -20.48 3.91
C GLU A 60 3.93 -21.59 3.35
N LYS A 61 4.12 -21.59 2.03
CA LYS A 61 4.96 -22.57 1.33
C LYS A 61 6.43 -22.48 1.72
N GLU A 62 7.03 -21.28 1.65
CA GLU A 62 8.46 -21.10 1.84
C GLU A 62 8.90 -21.14 3.31
N THR A 63 7.96 -20.88 4.24
CA THR A 63 8.20 -21.05 5.67
C THR A 63 7.87 -22.47 6.16
N ASN A 64 7.53 -23.41 5.25
CA ASN A 64 7.09 -24.77 5.59
C ASN A 64 5.97 -24.80 6.63
N GLY A 65 5.06 -23.80 6.57
CA GLY A 65 3.93 -23.66 7.49
C GLY A 65 4.28 -23.13 8.89
N GLU A 66 5.51 -22.61 9.11
CA GLU A 66 5.86 -21.91 10.35
C GLU A 66 4.99 -20.65 10.52
N LEU A 67 4.70 -19.96 9.41
CA LEU A 67 3.77 -18.83 9.39
C LEU A 67 2.62 -19.12 8.44
N LYS A 68 1.38 -19.12 8.98
CA LYS A 68 0.14 -19.18 8.22
C LYS A 68 -0.56 -17.83 8.32
N VAL A 69 -1.02 -17.33 7.19
CA VAL A 69 -1.67 -16.01 7.13
C VAL A 69 -3.09 -16.17 6.55
N ARG A 70 -4.08 -15.67 7.25
CA ARG A 70 -5.47 -15.64 6.79
C ARG A 70 -5.82 -14.25 6.27
N LEU A 71 -6.30 -14.20 5.02
CA LEU A 71 -6.74 -12.96 4.38
C LEU A 71 -8.14 -12.54 4.84
N HIS A 72 -8.27 -11.27 5.20
CA HIS A 72 -9.55 -10.60 5.47
C HIS A 72 -9.73 -9.41 4.52
N LEU A 73 -10.82 -9.41 3.76
CA LEU A 73 -11.15 -8.32 2.83
C LEU A 73 -11.74 -7.11 3.56
N GLY A 74 -11.64 -5.95 2.94
CA GLY A 74 -12.20 -4.70 3.46
C GLY A 74 -13.69 -4.82 3.79
N GLY A 75 -14.05 -4.45 5.02
CA GLY A 75 -15.42 -4.56 5.53
C GLY A 75 -15.78 -5.93 6.10
N SER A 76 -14.91 -6.95 6.02
CA SER A 76 -15.18 -8.28 6.62
C SER A 76 -14.92 -8.34 8.13
N LEU A 77 -14.14 -7.41 8.65
CA LEU A 77 -13.89 -7.21 10.08
C LEU A 77 -14.37 -5.82 10.50
N PRO A 78 -14.68 -5.58 11.79
CA PRO A 78 -15.10 -4.27 12.30
C PRO A 78 -13.91 -3.30 12.42
N ILE A 79 -13.06 -3.24 11.38
CA ILE A 79 -11.91 -2.36 11.27
C ILE A 79 -12.24 -1.30 10.23
N ASN A 80 -12.26 -0.03 10.65
CA ASN A 80 -12.41 1.07 9.71
C ASN A 80 -11.18 1.14 8.81
N THR A 81 -11.39 1.36 7.52
CA THR A 81 -10.33 1.44 6.51
C THR A 81 -9.23 2.46 6.86
N THR A 82 -9.57 3.55 7.54
CA THR A 82 -8.62 4.58 7.99
C THR A 82 -7.85 4.21 9.26
N ASN A 83 -8.17 3.07 9.89
CA ASN A 83 -7.60 2.63 11.16
C ASN A 83 -6.78 1.34 11.05
N ILE A 84 -6.43 0.89 9.85
CA ILE A 84 -5.64 -0.35 9.65
C ILE A 84 -4.30 -0.25 10.35
N THR A 85 -3.57 0.86 10.19
CA THR A 85 -2.31 1.12 10.91
C THR A 85 -2.47 0.89 12.42
N GLN A 86 -3.53 1.43 13.03
CA GLN A 86 -3.78 1.28 14.46
C GLN A 86 -4.15 -0.17 14.82
N ALA A 87 -5.00 -0.83 14.01
CA ALA A 87 -5.40 -2.21 14.26
C ALA A 87 -4.20 -3.18 14.24
N VAL A 88 -3.23 -2.97 13.36
CA VAL A 88 -1.98 -3.75 13.32
C VAL A 88 -1.08 -3.38 14.52
N SER A 89 -0.98 -2.09 14.86
CA SER A 89 -0.23 -1.64 16.04
C SER A 89 -0.75 -2.27 17.33
N ASP A 90 -2.07 -2.35 17.49
CA ASP A 90 -2.75 -2.91 18.67
C ASP A 90 -2.86 -4.44 18.64
N ASP A 91 -2.26 -5.10 17.63
CA ASP A 91 -2.29 -6.56 17.44
C ASP A 91 -3.70 -7.16 17.29
N VAL A 92 -4.66 -6.34 16.81
CA VAL A 92 -6.02 -6.83 16.44
C VAL A 92 -5.93 -7.74 15.22
N VAL A 93 -5.07 -7.38 14.27
CA VAL A 93 -4.58 -8.21 13.16
C VAL A 93 -3.06 -8.06 13.10
N GLN A 94 -2.33 -9.11 12.67
CA GLN A 94 -0.88 -9.12 12.71
C GLN A 94 -0.24 -8.46 11.49
N MET A 95 -0.97 -8.42 10.38
CA MET A 95 -0.55 -7.75 9.15
C MET A 95 -1.67 -6.87 8.58
N GLY A 96 -1.29 -5.87 7.79
CA GLY A 96 -2.23 -5.01 7.09
C GLY A 96 -1.70 -4.59 5.73
N ASP A 97 -2.61 -4.50 4.76
CA ASP A 97 -2.42 -3.76 3.51
C ASP A 97 -3.16 -2.43 3.65
N ASP A 98 -2.41 -1.38 3.96
CA ASP A 98 -2.96 -0.08 4.34
C ASP A 98 -2.72 0.98 3.27
N GLY A 99 -3.77 1.27 2.50
CA GLY A 99 -3.80 2.39 1.56
C GLY A 99 -4.25 3.71 2.18
N TYR A 100 -4.72 3.72 3.45
CA TYR A 100 -5.30 4.90 4.12
C TYR A 100 -4.48 5.38 5.32
N PHE A 101 -3.24 4.99 5.40
CA PHE A 101 -2.33 5.24 6.52
C PHE A 101 -2.02 6.72 6.83
N LEU A 102 -2.35 7.66 5.94
CA LEU A 102 -1.93 9.07 6.06
C LEU A 102 -2.46 9.79 7.31
N GLY A 103 -3.61 9.36 7.84
CA GLY A 103 -4.11 9.86 9.13
C GLY A 103 -3.20 9.49 10.30
N ASN A 104 -2.56 8.32 10.23
CA ASN A 104 -1.67 7.78 11.24
C ASN A 104 -0.19 8.11 11.00
N VAL A 105 0.21 8.21 9.72
CA VAL A 105 1.60 8.43 9.26
C VAL A 105 1.60 9.55 8.20
N PRO A 106 1.41 10.82 8.63
CA PRO A 106 1.20 11.95 7.70
C PRO A 106 2.37 12.21 6.75
N ILE A 107 3.60 11.85 7.13
CA ILE A 107 4.80 12.08 6.28
C ILE A 107 4.67 11.42 4.90
N GLY A 108 3.96 10.29 4.80
CA GLY A 108 3.69 9.63 3.53
C GLY A 108 2.84 10.44 2.55
N GLY A 109 2.16 11.48 3.03
CA GLY A 109 1.39 12.41 2.20
C GLY A 109 2.25 13.14 1.17
N ILE A 110 3.58 13.22 1.36
CA ILE A 110 4.51 13.79 0.37
C ILE A 110 4.36 13.07 -0.97
N LEU A 111 4.24 11.73 -0.95
CA LEU A 111 4.09 10.92 -2.16
C LEU A 111 2.70 11.06 -2.82
N ARG A 112 1.77 11.74 -2.14
CA ARG A 112 0.39 11.95 -2.61
C ARG A 112 0.02 13.43 -2.76
N LEU A 113 0.99 14.34 -2.61
CA LEU A 113 0.74 15.76 -2.87
C LEU A 113 0.26 15.93 -4.32
N PRO A 114 -0.88 16.59 -4.54
CA PRO A 114 -1.47 16.72 -5.86
C PRO A 114 -0.50 17.38 -6.85
N MET A 115 -0.38 16.82 -8.04
CA MET A 115 0.43 17.33 -9.16
C MET A 115 1.94 17.45 -8.87
N LEU A 116 2.43 17.02 -7.70
CA LEU A 116 3.87 17.09 -7.37
C LEU A 116 4.67 16.02 -8.11
N ILE A 117 4.16 14.80 -8.17
CA ILE A 117 4.79 13.64 -8.82
C ILE A 117 3.96 13.30 -10.07
N ARG A 118 4.56 13.39 -11.27
CA ARG A 118 3.85 13.36 -12.54
C ARG A 118 4.21 12.17 -13.43
N SER A 119 5.10 11.30 -12.98
CA SER A 119 5.45 10.07 -13.68
C SER A 119 5.90 8.98 -12.71
N ARG A 120 5.97 7.74 -13.21
CA ARG A 120 6.49 6.61 -12.46
C ARG A 120 7.94 6.82 -12.04
N ASP A 121 8.78 7.35 -12.94
CA ASP A 121 10.18 7.63 -12.65
C ASP A 121 10.34 8.72 -11.58
N GLU A 122 9.50 9.74 -11.63
CA GLU A 122 9.44 10.75 -10.57
C GLU A 122 9.01 10.16 -9.24
N TYR A 123 8.05 9.23 -9.26
CA TYR A 123 7.64 8.54 -8.04
C TYR A 123 8.79 7.76 -7.41
N VAL A 124 9.55 7.00 -8.21
CA VAL A 124 10.71 6.23 -7.71
C VAL A 124 11.74 7.16 -7.06
N LYS A 125 12.03 8.31 -7.69
CA LYS A 125 12.94 9.31 -7.12
C LYS A 125 12.42 9.90 -5.81
N ALA A 126 11.14 10.24 -5.76
CA ALA A 126 10.52 10.78 -4.55
C ALA A 126 10.44 9.75 -3.43
N ALA A 127 10.08 8.50 -3.74
CA ALA A 127 10.00 7.41 -2.77
C ALA A 127 11.36 7.14 -2.14
N ALA A 128 12.45 7.11 -2.91
CA ALA A 128 13.80 6.93 -2.37
C ALA A 128 14.18 7.98 -1.30
N ILE A 129 13.61 9.18 -1.37
CA ILE A 129 13.80 10.24 -0.38
C ILE A 129 12.85 10.05 0.82
N VAL A 130 11.60 9.65 0.57
CA VAL A 130 10.54 9.62 1.59
C VAL A 130 10.51 8.33 2.39
N ASP A 131 10.91 7.19 1.80
CA ASP A 131 10.82 5.86 2.43
C ASP A 131 11.53 5.78 3.80
N PRO A 132 12.73 6.33 4.03
CA PRO A 132 13.34 6.31 5.35
C PRO A 132 12.51 7.03 6.42
N TYR A 133 11.84 8.14 6.06
CA TYR A 133 10.95 8.84 6.97
C TYR A 133 9.67 8.05 7.24
N LEU A 134 9.17 7.35 6.20
CA LEU A 134 7.98 6.52 6.30
C LEU A 134 8.23 5.33 7.23
N GLU A 135 9.33 4.60 7.01
CA GLU A 135 9.75 3.47 7.85
C GLU A 135 9.94 3.90 9.32
N ALA A 136 10.63 5.02 9.56
CA ALA A 136 10.82 5.55 10.90
C ALA A 136 9.48 5.93 11.57
N ALA A 137 8.52 6.49 10.82
CA ALA A 137 7.22 6.87 11.34
C ALA A 137 6.36 5.65 11.68
N PHE A 138 6.34 4.61 10.85
CA PHE A 138 5.70 3.34 11.19
C PHE A 138 6.40 2.63 12.36
N GLY A 139 7.73 2.66 12.38
CA GLY A 139 8.54 2.10 13.49
C GLY A 139 8.19 2.70 14.85
N LYS A 140 7.92 4.01 14.93
CA LYS A 140 7.45 4.69 16.15
C LYS A 140 6.07 4.21 16.62
N LYS A 141 5.30 3.58 15.75
CA LYS A 141 4.00 2.98 16.06
C LYS A 141 4.08 1.47 16.34
N GLY A 142 5.28 0.92 16.51
CA GLY A 142 5.46 -0.52 16.75
C GLY A 142 5.19 -1.38 15.51
N LEU A 143 5.43 -0.84 14.31
CA LEU A 143 5.17 -1.52 13.04
C LEU A 143 6.45 -1.69 12.22
N VAL A 144 6.46 -2.73 11.40
CA VAL A 144 7.47 -2.98 10.38
C VAL A 144 6.82 -2.78 9.01
N VAL A 145 7.43 -1.97 8.15
CA VAL A 145 7.07 -1.88 6.74
C VAL A 145 7.76 -3.05 6.01
N LEU A 146 6.97 -3.90 5.36
CA LEU A 146 7.47 -5.03 4.59
C LEU A 146 7.64 -4.68 3.11
N GLY A 147 6.82 -3.76 2.59
CA GLY A 147 6.90 -3.27 1.22
C GLY A 147 5.76 -2.32 0.89
N GLN A 148 5.83 -1.74 -0.31
CA GLN A 148 4.75 -0.91 -0.84
C GLN A 148 4.58 -1.15 -2.34
N TYR A 149 3.35 -0.99 -2.82
CA TYR A 149 3.00 -1.05 -4.23
C TYR A 149 2.16 0.15 -4.64
N LEU A 150 2.05 0.37 -5.95
CA LEU A 150 1.34 1.52 -6.51
C LEU A 150 0.10 1.09 -7.29
N TYR A 151 -0.93 1.88 -7.14
CA TYR A 151 -1.97 2.05 -8.14
C TYR A 151 -1.52 3.07 -9.19
N PRO A 152 -2.02 2.98 -10.40
CA PRO A 152 -1.86 4.02 -11.41
C PRO A 152 -2.38 5.38 -10.92
N TYR A 153 -2.23 6.40 -11.74
CA TYR A 153 -2.73 7.73 -11.43
C TYR A 153 -4.18 7.71 -10.99
N GLN A 154 -4.45 8.44 -9.91
CA GLN A 154 -5.79 8.74 -9.48
C GLN A 154 -6.34 9.84 -10.39
N VAL A 155 -7.42 9.50 -11.09
CA VAL A 155 -8.14 10.39 -12.00
C VAL A 155 -9.56 10.59 -11.48
N ALA A 156 -10.31 11.52 -12.10
CA ALA A 156 -11.62 11.87 -11.63
C ALA A 156 -12.74 11.16 -12.39
N TYR A 157 -13.69 10.60 -11.66
CA TYR A 157 -14.92 10.04 -12.19
C TYR A 157 -16.12 10.73 -11.57
N SER A 158 -17.21 10.88 -12.35
CA SER A 158 -18.46 11.41 -11.83
C SER A 158 -19.67 10.86 -12.57
N ARG A 159 -20.80 10.83 -11.89
CA ARG A 159 -22.12 10.60 -12.50
C ARG A 159 -22.66 11.85 -13.19
N ASN A 160 -22.17 13.03 -12.79
CA ASN A 160 -22.48 14.32 -13.41
C ASN A 160 -21.38 14.70 -14.42
N LYS A 161 -21.67 15.69 -15.28
CA LYS A 161 -20.69 16.18 -16.25
C LYS A 161 -19.39 16.54 -15.54
N LEU A 162 -18.28 15.98 -16.04
CA LEU A 162 -16.93 16.22 -15.56
C LEU A 162 -15.96 16.08 -16.73
N THR A 163 -15.66 17.18 -17.42
CA THR A 163 -14.85 17.23 -18.63
C THR A 163 -13.77 18.31 -18.59
N SER A 164 -13.74 19.11 -17.51
CA SER A 164 -12.79 20.18 -17.29
C SER A 164 -12.57 20.43 -15.80
N LEU A 165 -11.54 21.22 -15.43
CA LEU A 165 -11.31 21.65 -14.05
C LEU A 165 -12.49 22.45 -13.49
N ALA A 166 -13.17 23.23 -14.33
CA ALA A 166 -14.31 24.04 -13.91
C ALA A 166 -15.51 23.21 -13.47
N ASP A 167 -15.66 22.00 -14.02
CA ASP A 167 -16.79 21.12 -13.70
C ASP A 167 -16.72 20.52 -12.28
N PHE A 168 -15.58 20.64 -11.58
CA PHE A 168 -15.49 20.22 -10.17
C PHE A 168 -16.31 21.11 -9.23
N LYS A 169 -16.60 22.35 -9.65
CA LYS A 169 -17.30 23.33 -8.79
C LYS A 169 -18.66 22.80 -8.33
N GLY A 170 -18.83 22.75 -7.01
CA GLY A 170 -20.06 22.28 -6.35
C GLY A 170 -20.25 20.76 -6.33
N GLN A 171 -19.44 19.96 -7.05
CA GLN A 171 -19.56 18.51 -6.97
C GLN A 171 -18.99 17.96 -5.66
N LYS A 172 -19.67 16.98 -5.10
CA LYS A 172 -19.22 16.20 -3.94
C LYS A 172 -18.36 15.05 -4.44
N ILE A 173 -17.06 15.13 -4.23
CA ILE A 173 -16.09 14.15 -4.76
C ILE A 173 -15.49 13.34 -3.63
N ARG A 174 -15.65 12.03 -3.70
CA ARG A 174 -14.99 11.11 -2.79
C ARG A 174 -13.48 11.14 -3.00
N VAL A 175 -12.74 11.26 -1.92
CA VAL A 175 -11.28 11.28 -1.87
C VAL A 175 -10.74 10.22 -0.92
N THR A 176 -9.46 9.84 -1.08
CA THR A 176 -8.79 8.87 -0.24
C THR A 176 -7.84 9.49 0.78
N SER A 177 -7.60 10.79 0.66
CA SER A 177 -6.67 11.50 1.54
C SER A 177 -7.02 12.99 1.69
N PRO A 178 -6.55 13.64 2.77
CA PRO A 178 -6.66 15.08 2.94
C PRO A 178 -6.04 15.89 1.79
N GLU A 179 -4.94 15.40 1.21
CA GLU A 179 -4.22 16.05 0.11
C GLU A 179 -5.09 16.12 -1.15
N GLN A 180 -5.76 15.01 -1.50
CA GLN A 180 -6.76 15.02 -2.56
C GLN A 180 -7.94 15.94 -2.23
N GLY A 181 -8.34 15.96 -0.96
CA GLY A 181 -9.40 16.85 -0.48
C GLY A 181 -9.08 18.31 -0.72
N GLU A 182 -7.84 18.72 -0.49
CA GLU A 182 -7.41 20.11 -0.72
C GLU A 182 -7.43 20.46 -2.21
N PHE A 183 -7.02 19.55 -3.09
CA PHE A 183 -7.14 19.74 -4.54
C PHE A 183 -8.59 20.02 -4.95
N ILE A 184 -9.52 19.18 -4.50
CA ILE A 184 -10.96 19.35 -4.80
C ILE A 184 -11.49 20.68 -4.26
N LYS A 185 -11.12 21.08 -3.03
CA LYS A 185 -11.54 22.38 -2.46
C LYS A 185 -11.05 23.55 -3.28
N ARG A 186 -9.81 23.53 -3.74
CA ARG A 186 -9.22 24.61 -4.56
C ARG A 186 -9.89 24.73 -5.94
N LEU A 187 -10.52 23.66 -6.41
CA LEU A 187 -11.37 23.66 -7.60
C LEU A 187 -12.85 24.04 -7.31
N GLY A 188 -13.18 24.38 -6.06
CA GLY A 188 -14.55 24.73 -5.65
C GLY A 188 -15.48 23.55 -5.47
N GLY A 189 -14.96 22.32 -5.45
CA GLY A 189 -15.71 21.10 -5.12
C GLY A 189 -15.77 20.83 -3.62
N VAL A 190 -16.52 19.82 -3.23
CA VAL A 190 -16.73 19.40 -1.85
C VAL A 190 -16.11 17.99 -1.66
N PRO A 191 -14.95 17.86 -1.01
CA PRO A 191 -14.36 16.56 -0.77
C PRO A 191 -15.08 15.81 0.34
N VAL A 192 -15.24 14.49 0.15
CA VAL A 192 -15.78 13.56 1.15
C VAL A 192 -14.82 12.38 1.28
N THR A 193 -14.22 12.18 2.45
CA THR A 193 -13.32 11.05 2.70
C THR A 193 -14.11 9.81 3.05
N LEU A 194 -14.00 8.75 2.23
CA LEU A 194 -14.68 7.46 2.41
C LEU A 194 -13.74 6.31 2.05
N GLY A 195 -13.85 5.21 2.80
CA GLY A 195 -13.24 3.93 2.44
C GLY A 195 -13.89 3.29 1.21
N ALA A 196 -13.19 2.37 0.55
CA ALA A 196 -13.70 1.70 -0.65
C ALA A 196 -15.04 0.96 -0.43
N PRO A 197 -15.28 0.26 0.71
CA PRO A 197 -16.56 -0.42 0.96
C PRO A 197 -17.77 0.50 1.02
N GLU A 198 -17.59 1.77 1.37
CA GLU A 198 -18.67 2.74 1.55
C GLU A 198 -19.11 3.41 0.25
N VAL A 199 -18.26 3.37 -0.80
CA VAL A 199 -18.44 4.15 -2.03
C VAL A 199 -19.69 3.80 -2.82
N PRO A 200 -20.05 2.51 -3.06
CA PRO A 200 -21.24 2.19 -3.83
C PRO A 200 -22.51 2.83 -3.24
N SER A 201 -22.71 2.64 -1.94
CA SER A 201 -23.86 3.20 -1.22
C SER A 201 -23.85 4.74 -1.20
N ALA A 202 -22.66 5.36 -1.12
CA ALA A 202 -22.53 6.81 -1.14
C ALA A 202 -22.87 7.41 -2.51
N LEU A 203 -22.49 6.76 -3.61
CA LEU A 203 -22.86 7.13 -4.97
C LEU A 203 -24.36 6.97 -5.17
N ASP A 204 -24.94 5.81 -4.84
CA ASP A 204 -26.38 5.55 -5.01
C ASP A 204 -27.25 6.58 -4.29
N ARG A 205 -26.91 6.87 -3.05
CA ARG A 205 -27.67 7.84 -2.23
C ARG A 205 -27.34 9.32 -2.51
N GLY A 206 -26.41 9.60 -3.43
CA GLY A 206 -26.00 10.98 -3.74
C GLY A 206 -25.25 11.69 -2.60
N VAL A 207 -24.65 10.93 -1.68
CA VAL A 207 -23.72 11.48 -0.68
C VAL A 207 -22.48 12.03 -1.39
N VAL A 208 -22.06 11.36 -2.47
CA VAL A 208 -21.03 11.84 -3.40
C VAL A 208 -21.55 11.80 -4.83
N ASP A 209 -21.05 12.69 -5.67
CA ASP A 209 -21.36 12.80 -7.10
C ASP A 209 -20.30 12.06 -7.95
N GLY A 210 -19.09 11.95 -7.41
CA GLY A 210 -17.96 11.35 -8.11
C GLY A 210 -16.87 10.86 -7.15
N VAL A 211 -15.80 10.35 -7.72
CA VAL A 211 -14.70 9.74 -6.97
C VAL A 211 -13.36 10.05 -7.63
N LEU A 212 -12.29 10.16 -6.83
CA LEU A 212 -10.91 10.05 -7.30
C LEU A 212 -10.45 8.61 -7.13
N THR A 213 -10.01 7.98 -8.21
CA THR A 213 -9.53 6.60 -8.22
C THR A 213 -8.79 6.28 -9.52
N ALA A 214 -8.08 5.14 -9.60
CA ALA A 214 -7.55 4.59 -10.83
C ALA A 214 -8.59 3.69 -11.52
N ASN A 215 -8.44 3.43 -12.83
CA ASN A 215 -9.30 2.49 -13.55
C ASN A 215 -9.26 1.11 -12.91
N THR A 216 -8.04 0.57 -12.68
CA THR A 216 -7.80 -0.76 -12.11
C THR A 216 -8.18 -0.89 -10.64
N GLY A 217 -8.51 0.23 -10.00
CA GLY A 217 -9.04 0.27 -8.64
C GLY A 217 -10.56 0.38 -8.64
N GLY A 218 -11.04 1.49 -8.09
CA GLY A 218 -12.46 1.78 -7.98
C GLY A 218 -13.14 2.09 -9.32
N GLY A 219 -12.41 2.57 -10.34
CA GLY A 219 -12.97 2.87 -11.65
C GLY A 219 -13.73 1.69 -12.23
N ASN A 220 -13.09 0.51 -12.30
CA ASN A 220 -13.74 -0.72 -12.80
C ASN A 220 -14.80 -1.27 -11.83
N THR A 221 -14.56 -1.13 -10.53
CA THR A 221 -15.50 -1.62 -9.50
C THR A 221 -16.82 -0.85 -9.51
N TRP A 222 -16.78 0.46 -9.80
CA TRP A 222 -17.93 1.36 -9.70
C TRP A 222 -18.39 1.93 -11.04
N LYS A 223 -17.87 1.43 -12.18
CA LYS A 223 -18.14 1.95 -13.53
C LYS A 223 -19.61 2.13 -13.85
N ASP A 224 -20.45 1.21 -13.38
CA ASP A 224 -21.89 1.22 -13.69
C ASP A 224 -22.66 2.38 -12.96
N LEU A 225 -22.02 2.98 -11.95
CA LEU A 225 -22.54 4.14 -11.21
C LEU A 225 -21.99 5.48 -11.72
N LEU A 226 -21.05 5.44 -12.71
CA LEU A 226 -20.28 6.60 -13.17
C LEU A 226 -20.47 6.78 -14.67
N LYS A 227 -20.51 8.04 -15.14
CA LYS A 227 -20.78 8.37 -16.55
C LYS A 227 -19.65 9.15 -17.22
N TYR A 228 -18.83 9.81 -16.44
CA TYR A 228 -17.74 10.68 -16.90
C TYR A 228 -16.44 10.25 -16.24
N ASN A 229 -15.36 10.23 -17.03
CA ASN A 229 -13.99 10.05 -16.56
C ASN A 229 -13.13 11.17 -17.15
N TYR A 230 -12.75 12.13 -16.31
CA TYR A 230 -11.78 13.16 -16.64
C TYR A 230 -10.41 12.72 -16.15
N ARG A 231 -9.52 12.45 -17.12
CA ARG A 231 -8.25 11.77 -16.87
C ARG A 231 -7.12 12.70 -16.41
N ILE A 232 -7.46 13.80 -15.75
CA ILE A 232 -6.49 14.63 -15.05
C ILE A 232 -5.79 13.78 -13.96
N GLY A 233 -4.50 13.51 -14.13
CA GLY A 233 -3.70 12.74 -13.19
C GLY A 233 -3.34 13.56 -11.96
N ILE A 234 -3.95 13.27 -10.81
CA ILE A 234 -3.82 14.08 -9.60
C ILE A 234 -2.61 13.64 -8.77
N ASN A 235 -2.53 12.37 -8.47
CA ASN A 235 -1.43 11.77 -7.70
C ASN A 235 -1.43 10.25 -7.87
N TYR A 236 -0.32 9.59 -7.54
CA TYR A 236 -0.30 8.14 -7.34
C TYR A 236 -0.95 7.78 -5.99
N PHE A 237 -1.49 6.57 -5.91
CA PHE A 237 -1.95 6.00 -4.65
C PHE A 237 -1.06 4.81 -4.31
N ASN A 238 -0.32 4.89 -3.21
CA ASN A 238 0.50 3.79 -2.72
C ASN A 238 -0.19 3.08 -1.57
N SER A 239 -0.05 1.77 -1.49
CA SER A 239 -0.41 0.98 -0.32
C SER A 239 0.83 0.38 0.30
N VAL A 240 0.85 0.29 1.62
CA VAL A 240 1.95 -0.28 2.39
C VAL A 240 1.52 -1.60 3.04
N VAL A 241 2.36 -2.62 2.90
CA VAL A 241 2.20 -3.87 3.63
C VAL A 241 2.99 -3.74 4.93
N ILE A 242 2.28 -3.79 6.04
CA ILE A 242 2.83 -3.61 7.39
C ILE A 242 2.59 -4.85 8.25
N ALA A 243 3.47 -5.07 9.23
CA ALA A 243 3.29 -6.09 10.25
C ALA A 243 3.51 -5.51 11.65
N ASN A 244 2.86 -6.09 12.66
CA ASN A 244 3.13 -5.80 14.06
C ASN A 244 4.58 -6.19 14.38
N LYS A 245 5.36 -5.25 14.92
CA LYS A 245 6.80 -5.41 15.16
C LYS A 245 7.11 -6.52 16.15
N ASP A 246 6.34 -6.62 17.22
CA ASP A 246 6.58 -7.59 18.29
C ASP A 246 6.21 -9.01 17.83
N ARG A 247 5.15 -9.13 17.02
CA ARG A 247 4.81 -10.40 16.38
C ARG A 247 5.87 -10.81 15.36
N PHE A 248 6.31 -9.87 14.54
CA PHE A 248 7.34 -10.12 13.54
C PHE A 248 8.67 -10.55 14.19
N ALA A 249 9.04 -9.93 15.31
CA ALA A 249 10.26 -10.27 16.04
C ALA A 249 10.23 -11.66 16.71
N LYS A 250 9.05 -12.27 16.89
CA LYS A 250 8.92 -13.64 17.42
C LYS A 250 9.18 -14.73 16.38
N LEU A 251 9.09 -14.40 15.10
CA LEU A 251 9.44 -15.32 14.02
C LEU A 251 10.94 -15.62 14.04
N SER A 252 11.33 -16.81 13.56
CA SER A 252 12.75 -17.11 13.39
C SER A 252 13.42 -16.09 12.46
N PRO A 253 14.72 -15.78 12.60
CA PRO A 253 15.42 -14.88 11.68
C PRO A 253 15.28 -15.32 10.22
N GLU A 254 15.34 -16.62 9.95
CA GLU A 254 15.15 -17.17 8.62
C GLU A 254 13.75 -16.86 8.07
N THR A 255 12.71 -17.04 8.88
CA THR A 255 11.33 -16.73 8.49
C THR A 255 11.11 -15.22 8.29
N GLN A 256 11.69 -14.38 9.14
CA GLN A 256 11.66 -12.93 8.94
C GLN A 256 12.26 -12.53 7.58
N ASP A 257 13.42 -13.09 7.24
CA ASP A 257 14.11 -12.80 5.97
C ASP A 257 13.29 -13.29 4.76
N LYS A 258 12.72 -14.50 4.84
CA LYS A 258 11.82 -15.03 3.81
C LYS A 258 10.60 -14.13 3.60
N VAL A 259 9.92 -13.75 4.67
CA VAL A 259 8.73 -12.86 4.59
C VAL A 259 9.10 -11.53 3.96
N ARG A 260 10.19 -10.88 4.40
CA ARG A 260 10.67 -9.63 3.80
C ARG A 260 10.95 -9.77 2.31
N LYS A 261 11.67 -10.85 1.94
CA LYS A 261 12.00 -11.12 0.55
C LYS A 261 10.77 -11.36 -0.31
N ILE A 262 9.85 -12.22 0.14
CA ILE A 262 8.61 -12.55 -0.58
C ILE A 262 7.79 -11.26 -0.81
N VAL A 263 7.56 -10.47 0.24
CA VAL A 263 6.82 -9.22 0.09
C VAL A 263 7.53 -8.29 -0.87
N LYS A 264 8.82 -8.02 -0.66
CA LYS A 264 9.61 -7.11 -1.50
C LYS A 264 9.59 -7.50 -2.99
N ASP A 265 9.74 -8.79 -3.29
CA ASP A 265 9.79 -9.29 -4.68
C ASP A 265 8.42 -9.18 -5.37
N ASN A 266 7.32 -9.28 -4.61
CA ASN A 266 5.96 -9.20 -5.17
C ASN A 266 5.43 -7.76 -5.34
N MET A 267 5.96 -6.76 -4.63
CA MET A 267 5.47 -5.38 -4.76
C MET A 267 5.54 -4.83 -6.19
N PRO A 268 6.67 -4.97 -6.93
CA PRO A 268 6.74 -4.56 -8.32
C PRO A 268 5.76 -5.31 -9.23
N LEU A 269 5.52 -6.59 -8.94
CA LEU A 269 4.60 -7.43 -9.73
C LEU A 269 3.15 -6.96 -9.57
N ILE A 270 2.74 -6.63 -8.34
CA ILE A 270 1.42 -6.03 -8.08
C ILE A 270 1.29 -4.70 -8.82
N THR A 271 2.29 -3.82 -8.72
CA THR A 271 2.29 -2.53 -9.41
C THR A 271 2.15 -2.72 -10.92
N SER A 272 2.96 -3.59 -11.53
CA SER A 272 2.92 -3.85 -12.97
C SER A 272 1.59 -4.45 -13.42
N ALA A 273 0.99 -5.34 -12.62
CA ALA A 273 -0.33 -5.90 -12.92
C ALA A 273 -1.41 -4.81 -12.91
N MET A 274 -1.34 -3.87 -11.97
CA MET A 274 -2.26 -2.74 -11.92
C MET A 274 -2.08 -1.78 -13.11
N GLU A 275 -0.84 -1.50 -13.50
CA GLU A 275 -0.52 -0.62 -14.63
C GLU A 275 -0.94 -1.24 -15.97
N SER A 276 -0.73 -2.54 -16.18
CA SER A 276 -1.04 -3.22 -17.44
C SER A 276 -2.53 -3.26 -17.78
N GLU A 277 -3.40 -3.18 -16.80
CA GLU A 277 -4.86 -3.16 -16.99
C GLU A 277 -5.41 -1.74 -17.25
N GLU A 278 -4.67 -0.69 -16.89
CA GLU A 278 -5.17 0.69 -16.84
C GLU A 278 -5.68 1.20 -18.20
N ASP A 279 -4.86 1.03 -19.26
CA ASP A 279 -5.20 1.52 -20.60
C ASP A 279 -6.33 0.69 -21.23
N ASN A 280 -6.29 -0.64 -21.06
CA ASN A 280 -7.33 -1.53 -21.54
C ASN A 280 -8.71 -1.19 -20.93
N LEU A 281 -8.74 -0.84 -19.65
CA LEU A 281 -9.98 -0.46 -18.97
C LEU A 281 -10.51 0.88 -19.47
N THR A 282 -9.65 1.84 -19.84
CA THR A 282 -10.09 3.12 -20.42
C THR A 282 -10.89 2.88 -21.71
N GLY A 283 -10.39 2.02 -22.61
CA GLY A 283 -11.08 1.64 -23.85
C GLY A 283 -12.44 0.99 -23.56
N LYS A 284 -12.47 -0.01 -22.66
CA LYS A 284 -13.71 -0.70 -22.26
C LYS A 284 -14.75 0.25 -21.63
N PHE A 285 -14.32 1.25 -20.87
CA PHE A 285 -15.24 2.23 -20.31
C PHE A 285 -15.87 3.11 -21.39
N ALA A 286 -15.08 3.52 -22.40
CA ALA A 286 -15.58 4.27 -23.54
C ALA A 286 -16.58 3.43 -24.37
N GLU A 287 -16.26 2.16 -24.65
CA GLU A 287 -17.15 1.21 -25.32
C GLU A 287 -18.46 0.99 -24.52
N GLY A 288 -18.37 1.00 -23.18
CA GLY A 288 -19.51 0.94 -22.27
C GLY A 288 -20.32 2.23 -22.16
N GLY A 289 -19.99 3.28 -22.92
CA GLY A 289 -20.73 4.55 -22.97
C GLY A 289 -20.29 5.58 -21.96
N MET A 290 -19.17 5.37 -21.22
CA MET A 290 -18.59 6.40 -20.35
C MET A 290 -17.93 7.50 -21.19
N THR A 291 -18.20 8.75 -20.89
CA THR A 291 -17.51 9.88 -21.53
C THR A 291 -16.09 10.00 -20.97
N ILE A 292 -15.10 9.72 -21.82
CA ILE A 292 -13.68 9.85 -21.45
C ILE A 292 -13.15 11.18 -21.97
N THR A 293 -12.56 11.98 -21.09
CA THR A 293 -11.95 13.27 -21.43
C THR A 293 -10.47 13.29 -20.98
N GLN A 294 -9.58 13.50 -21.94
CA GLN A 294 -8.17 13.75 -21.65
C GLN A 294 -7.97 15.21 -21.24
N PRO A 295 -7.14 15.52 -20.24
CA PRO A 295 -6.78 16.91 -19.94
C PRO A 295 -5.98 17.51 -21.09
N THR A 296 -6.13 18.80 -21.28
CA THR A 296 -5.20 19.56 -22.11
C THR A 296 -3.95 19.94 -21.30
N THR A 297 -2.84 20.28 -21.97
CA THR A 297 -1.66 20.84 -21.29
C THR A 297 -2.02 22.07 -20.46
N GLN A 298 -2.97 22.88 -20.94
CA GLN A 298 -3.45 24.04 -20.21
C GLN A 298 -4.18 23.65 -18.91
N ASP A 299 -4.96 22.55 -18.92
CA ASP A 299 -5.62 22.03 -17.69
C ASP A 299 -4.57 21.54 -16.70
N GLU A 300 -3.54 20.81 -17.16
CA GLU A 300 -2.46 20.32 -16.28
C GLU A 300 -1.67 21.47 -15.66
N ASP A 301 -1.30 22.48 -16.46
CA ASP A 301 -0.58 23.67 -15.98
C ASP A 301 -1.43 24.48 -14.99
N ALA A 302 -2.72 24.62 -15.26
CA ALA A 302 -3.66 25.27 -14.34
C ALA A 302 -3.80 24.50 -13.03
N ALA A 303 -3.89 23.16 -13.08
CA ALA A 303 -3.96 22.31 -11.90
C ALA A 303 -2.69 22.44 -11.04
N VAL A 304 -1.50 22.40 -11.65
CA VAL A 304 -0.22 22.63 -10.94
C VAL A 304 -0.20 24.00 -10.28
N LYS A 305 -0.57 25.06 -11.02
CA LYS A 305 -0.60 26.44 -10.49
C LYS A 305 -1.53 26.59 -9.27
N ILE A 306 -2.66 25.90 -9.29
CA ILE A 306 -3.64 25.90 -8.18
C ILE A 306 -3.05 25.30 -6.91
N VAL A 307 -2.19 24.26 -7.03
CA VAL A 307 -1.72 23.51 -5.86
C VAL A 307 -0.27 23.76 -5.49
N ALA A 308 0.52 24.47 -6.29
CA ALA A 308 1.94 24.65 -6.03
C ALA A 308 2.23 25.29 -4.65
N ALA A 309 1.45 26.29 -4.24
CA ALA A 309 1.60 26.90 -2.91
C ALA A 309 1.23 25.93 -1.79
N TYR A 310 0.30 25.01 -2.04
CA TYR A 310 -0.13 24.02 -1.05
C TYR A 310 0.99 23.07 -0.64
N TRP A 311 1.93 22.75 -1.51
CA TRP A 311 3.04 21.86 -1.16
C TRP A 311 3.86 22.41 0.02
N ASP A 312 4.14 23.72 0.02
CA ASP A 312 4.88 24.38 1.10
C ASP A 312 3.99 24.59 2.34
N GLU A 313 2.72 24.94 2.17
CA GLU A 313 1.73 25.04 3.25
C GLU A 313 1.60 23.70 3.98
N TRP A 314 1.45 22.62 3.22
CA TRP A 314 1.36 21.26 3.75
C TRP A 314 2.62 20.87 4.51
N ALA A 315 3.79 21.06 3.90
CA ALA A 315 5.08 20.73 4.50
C ALA A 315 5.28 21.43 5.86
N LYS A 316 5.00 22.74 5.92
CA LYS A 316 5.06 23.53 7.16
C LYS A 316 4.09 22.99 8.22
N SER A 317 2.88 22.60 7.82
CA SER A 317 1.86 22.07 8.74
C SER A 317 2.24 20.72 9.35
N LYS A 318 3.13 19.95 8.70
CA LYS A 318 3.58 18.62 9.15
C LYS A 318 4.92 18.63 9.89
N GLY A 319 5.55 19.78 9.98
CA GLY A 319 6.77 19.98 10.78
C GLY A 319 8.09 19.92 9.99
N PRO A 320 9.24 19.96 10.69
CA PRO A 320 10.54 20.15 10.07
C PRO A 320 10.95 19.00 9.14
N ASP A 321 10.68 17.74 9.51
CA ASP A 321 11.01 16.58 8.68
C ASP A 321 10.27 16.62 7.34
N ALA A 322 8.96 16.96 7.37
CA ALA A 322 8.16 17.09 6.16
C ALA A 322 8.65 18.27 5.29
N THR A 323 9.03 19.39 5.91
CA THR A 323 9.59 20.54 5.22
C THR A 323 10.90 20.19 4.52
N ALA A 324 11.81 19.48 5.20
CA ALA A 324 13.07 19.03 4.62
C ALA A 324 12.85 18.03 3.49
N ALA A 325 11.99 17.04 3.68
CA ALA A 325 11.72 16.00 2.69
C ALA A 325 11.01 16.57 1.44
N VAL A 326 10.01 17.46 1.58
CA VAL A 326 9.36 18.11 0.42
C VAL A 326 10.36 18.95 -0.37
N LYS A 327 11.25 19.69 0.31
CA LYS A 327 12.32 20.45 -0.36
C LYS A 327 13.25 19.55 -1.17
N GLN A 328 13.66 18.40 -0.60
CA GLN A 328 14.51 17.43 -1.30
C GLN A 328 13.77 16.80 -2.51
N VAL A 329 12.51 16.39 -2.34
CA VAL A 329 11.69 15.84 -3.42
C VAL A 329 11.54 16.87 -4.55
N ARG A 330 11.16 18.11 -4.24
CA ARG A 330 11.03 19.17 -5.26
C ARG A 330 12.34 19.40 -6.00
N ALA A 331 13.46 19.46 -5.30
CA ALA A 331 14.79 19.62 -5.94
C ALA A 331 15.14 18.43 -6.86
N ALA A 332 14.85 17.20 -6.43
CA ALA A 332 15.09 15.99 -7.22
C ALA A 332 14.18 15.90 -8.47
N LEU A 333 13.00 16.56 -8.42
CA LEU A 333 12.04 16.62 -9.53
C LEU A 333 12.15 17.90 -10.38
N GLY A 334 13.07 18.83 -10.04
CA GLY A 334 13.24 20.09 -10.76
C GLY A 334 12.10 21.10 -10.56
N ARG A 335 11.49 21.12 -9.37
CA ARG A 335 10.30 21.94 -9.03
C ARG A 335 10.48 22.81 -7.80
#